data_934081b0a48a883a80c178c4d63ad10b
#
_entry.id   934081b0a48a883a80c178c4d63ad10b
#
_cell.length_a   1.000
_cell.length_b   1.000
_cell.length_c   1.000
_cell.angle_alpha   90.00
_cell.angle_beta   90.00
_cell.angle_gamma   90.00
#
_symmetry.space_group_name_H-M   'P 1'
#
loop_
_entity.id
_entity.type
_entity.pdbx_description
1 polymer ?
#
loop_
_entity_poly.entity_id
_entity_poly.type
_entity_poly.pdbx_seq_one_letter_code
_entity_poly.pdbx_strand_id
1 'polypeptide(L)'
;MNHMLTDTAHLYWNAEWQKACGTSPWAMPEPWVIDHVGTLPRGSRILDLGAGIGRHAPAFAEAGHSVTALDASEAAMAAVAAAAFTRGPKLETVQAPMTDLPFETASFDHVLAWNVIYHGDESVVRRTLSEIARVLRPGGSFMATMLSARRLPVEQAKASGREISRSTWVFEGEGDKVHPHCFCTAPDLLSLMWGFEVFTLFDRPHEKPGSWHWHLLAERLA
;
A
#
# COMPACT_ATOMS: atom_id res chain seq x y z
N MET A 1 -18.83 17.45 -15.77
CA MET A 1 -18.62 15.98 -15.68
C MET A 1 -18.50 15.64 -14.21
N ASN A 2 -19.43 14.83 -13.67
CA ASN A 2 -19.27 14.33 -12.31
C ASN A 2 -18.03 13.44 -12.29
N HIS A 3 -16.94 13.87 -11.68
CA HIS A 3 -15.83 13.00 -11.36
C HIS A 3 -16.35 11.96 -10.37
N MET A 4 -16.53 10.75 -10.85
CA MET A 4 -16.84 9.61 -9.99
C MET A 4 -15.64 9.44 -9.05
N LEU A 5 -15.87 9.48 -7.74
CA LEU A 5 -14.84 9.19 -6.77
C LEU A 5 -14.35 7.75 -7.00
N THR A 6 -13.06 7.59 -7.25
CA THR A 6 -12.45 6.29 -7.53
C THR A 6 -11.61 5.77 -6.35
N ASP A 7 -11.35 6.62 -5.34
CA ASP A 7 -10.71 6.25 -4.07
C ASP A 7 -11.76 5.78 -3.06
N THR A 8 -12.33 4.60 -3.29
CA THR A 8 -13.46 4.08 -2.48
C THR A 8 -13.19 2.71 -1.85
N ALA A 9 -12.05 2.08 -2.11
CA ALA A 9 -11.73 0.75 -1.60
C ALA A 9 -11.66 0.70 -0.06
N HIS A 10 -11.33 1.82 0.59
CA HIS A 10 -11.30 1.95 2.04
C HIS A 10 -12.66 1.65 2.70
N LEU A 11 -13.79 1.84 1.98
CA LEU A 11 -15.12 1.49 2.48
C LEU A 11 -15.27 -0.01 2.69
N TYR A 12 -14.81 -0.81 1.71
CA TYR A 12 -14.79 -2.26 1.83
C TYR A 12 -13.83 -2.72 2.94
N TRP A 13 -12.60 -2.23 2.91
CA TRP A 13 -11.58 -2.64 3.87
C TRP A 13 -11.91 -2.25 5.30
N ASN A 14 -12.57 -1.10 5.54
CA ASN A 14 -13.02 -0.75 6.89
C ASN A 14 -14.00 -1.79 7.46
N ALA A 15 -14.93 -2.31 6.64
CA ALA A 15 -15.86 -3.37 7.06
C ALA A 15 -15.13 -4.71 7.30
N GLU A 16 -14.09 -5.02 6.50
CA GLU A 16 -13.29 -6.24 6.68
C GLU A 16 -12.41 -6.16 7.94
N TRP A 17 -11.80 -5.00 8.20
CA TRP A 17 -10.98 -4.82 9.40
C TRP A 17 -11.78 -4.85 10.71
N GLN A 18 -13.08 -4.48 10.68
CA GLN A 18 -13.99 -4.67 11.83
C GLN A 18 -14.18 -6.15 12.19
N LYS A 19 -14.09 -7.05 11.21
CA LYS A 19 -14.24 -8.50 11.40
C LYS A 19 -12.90 -9.18 11.73
N ALA A 20 -11.79 -8.54 11.44
CA ALA A 20 -10.47 -9.12 11.59
C ALA A 20 -10.10 -9.32 13.08
N CYS A 21 -9.57 -10.49 13.41
CA CYS A 21 -9.03 -10.81 14.71
C CYS A 21 -7.55 -11.22 14.59
N GLY A 22 -6.85 -11.35 15.70
CA GLY A 22 -5.40 -11.59 15.76
C GLY A 22 -4.88 -12.85 15.06
N THR A 23 -5.76 -13.73 14.55
CA THR A 23 -5.41 -14.92 13.74
C THR A 23 -5.59 -14.68 12.24
N SER A 24 -5.84 -13.43 11.82
CA SER A 24 -5.99 -13.10 10.41
C SER A 24 -4.71 -13.42 9.63
N PRO A 25 -4.80 -14.01 8.41
CA PRO A 25 -3.65 -14.19 7.51
C PRO A 25 -2.98 -12.84 7.16
N TRP A 26 -3.73 -11.75 7.29
CA TRP A 26 -3.23 -10.38 7.10
C TRP A 26 -2.35 -9.87 8.26
N ALA A 27 -2.10 -10.67 9.29
CA ALA A 27 -1.25 -10.28 10.42
C ALA A 27 0.21 -10.73 10.28
N MET A 28 0.52 -11.60 9.31
CA MET A 28 1.89 -12.12 9.11
C MET A 28 2.70 -11.18 8.22
N PRO A 29 3.84 -10.63 8.72
CA PRO A 29 4.72 -9.79 7.92
C PRO A 29 5.30 -10.54 6.71
N GLU A 30 5.50 -9.83 5.61
CA GLU A 30 6.16 -10.36 4.41
C GLU A 30 7.67 -10.47 4.63
N PRO A 31 8.29 -11.64 4.41
CA PRO A 31 9.73 -11.81 4.64
C PRO A 31 10.58 -10.82 3.86
N TRP A 32 10.29 -10.57 2.59
CA TRP A 32 11.05 -9.61 1.78
C TRP A 32 10.99 -8.18 2.32
N VAL A 33 9.86 -7.78 2.91
CA VAL A 33 9.71 -6.48 3.58
C VAL A 33 10.58 -6.42 4.84
N ILE A 34 10.54 -7.46 5.66
CA ILE A 34 11.33 -7.53 6.91
C ILE A 34 12.83 -7.55 6.60
N ASP A 35 13.25 -8.32 5.61
CA ASP A 35 14.66 -8.38 5.18
C ASP A 35 15.15 -7.00 4.73
N HIS A 36 14.36 -6.28 3.91
CA HIS A 36 14.74 -4.94 3.46
C HIS A 36 14.81 -3.93 4.62
N VAL A 37 13.78 -3.89 5.48
CA VAL A 37 13.77 -2.98 6.63
C VAL A 37 14.91 -3.26 7.59
N GLY A 38 15.33 -4.52 7.72
CA GLY A 38 16.52 -4.92 8.48
C GLY A 38 17.84 -4.32 7.96
N THR A 39 17.88 -3.86 6.69
CA THR A 39 19.06 -3.17 6.12
C THR A 39 19.08 -1.66 6.36
N LEU A 40 17.97 -1.07 6.78
CA LEU A 40 17.87 0.37 7.02
C LEU A 40 18.68 0.79 8.28
N PRO A 41 19.21 2.01 8.32
CA PRO A 41 19.84 2.56 9.51
C PRO A 41 18.90 2.48 10.71
N ARG A 42 19.42 2.05 11.84
CA ARG A 42 18.62 1.94 13.08
C ARG A 42 18.03 3.30 13.47
N GLY A 43 16.76 3.31 13.84
CA GLY A 43 16.04 4.53 14.17
C GLY A 43 15.48 5.29 12.96
N SER A 44 15.53 4.69 11.75
CA SER A 44 14.88 5.27 10.57
C SER A 44 13.41 5.58 10.84
N ARG A 45 12.93 6.66 10.23
CA ARG A 45 11.52 7.06 10.25
C ARG A 45 10.81 6.35 9.10
N ILE A 46 9.87 5.47 9.44
CA ILE A 46 9.17 4.61 8.47
C ILE A 46 7.69 4.95 8.44
N LEU A 47 7.15 5.17 7.25
CA LEU A 47 5.71 5.21 7.00
C LEU A 47 5.24 3.85 6.47
N ASP A 48 4.35 3.17 7.19
CA ASP A 48 3.59 2.02 6.70
C ASP A 48 2.24 2.54 6.16
N LEU A 49 2.18 2.76 4.84
CA LEU A 49 1.04 3.35 4.14
C LEU A 49 0.04 2.26 3.75
N GLY A 50 -1.21 2.40 4.20
CA GLY A 50 -2.22 1.36 4.09
C GLY A 50 -1.91 0.18 5.01
N ALA A 51 -1.56 0.49 6.26
CA ALA A 51 -1.07 -0.47 7.24
C ALA A 51 -2.09 -1.56 7.62
N GLY A 52 -3.38 -1.37 7.29
CA GLY A 52 -4.45 -2.28 7.69
C GLY A 52 -4.43 -2.51 9.20
N ILE A 53 -4.57 -3.77 9.62
CA ILE A 53 -4.53 -4.15 11.04
C ILE A 53 -3.10 -4.24 11.63
N GLY A 54 -2.09 -3.71 10.93
CA GLY A 54 -0.71 -3.67 11.43
C GLY A 54 0.12 -4.90 11.07
N ARG A 55 0.09 -5.30 9.80
CA ARG A 55 0.87 -6.43 9.29
C ARG A 55 2.38 -6.25 9.50
N HIS A 56 2.90 -5.04 9.24
CA HIS A 56 4.34 -4.76 9.21
C HIS A 56 4.78 -3.78 10.31
N ALA A 57 4.02 -2.72 10.55
CA ALA A 57 4.38 -1.63 11.46
C ALA A 57 4.87 -2.09 12.85
N PRO A 58 4.25 -3.08 13.53
CA PRO A 58 4.74 -3.55 14.80
C PRO A 58 6.14 -4.16 14.74
N ALA A 59 6.43 -4.95 13.69
CA ALA A 59 7.75 -5.57 13.51
C ALA A 59 8.85 -4.52 13.28
N PHE A 60 8.54 -3.43 12.56
CA PHE A 60 9.47 -2.33 12.36
C PHE A 60 9.77 -1.59 13.66
N ALA A 61 8.75 -1.36 14.49
CA ALA A 61 8.94 -0.73 15.80
C ALA A 61 9.79 -1.62 16.73
N GLU A 62 9.59 -2.94 16.72
CA GLU A 62 10.40 -3.93 17.44
C GLU A 62 11.86 -3.95 16.96
N ALA A 63 12.09 -3.75 15.66
CA ALA A 63 13.44 -3.60 15.09
C ALA A 63 14.12 -2.27 15.48
N GLY A 64 13.42 -1.37 16.15
CA GLY A 64 13.96 -0.13 16.71
C GLY A 64 13.80 1.10 15.84
N HIS A 65 12.94 1.05 14.81
CA HIS A 65 12.60 2.20 13.98
C HIS A 65 11.50 3.06 14.61
N SER A 66 11.40 4.32 14.15
CA SER A 66 10.27 5.21 14.45
C SER A 66 9.22 5.02 13.37
N VAL A 67 8.07 4.49 13.72
CA VAL A 67 7.07 4.01 12.74
C VAL A 67 5.78 4.80 12.84
N THR A 68 5.29 5.27 11.72
CA THR A 68 3.93 5.78 11.57
C THR A 68 3.14 4.81 10.70
N ALA A 69 2.09 4.22 11.26
CA ALA A 69 1.12 3.43 10.51
C ALA A 69 -0.04 4.32 10.06
N LEU A 70 -0.34 4.33 8.76
CA LEU A 70 -1.42 5.14 8.20
C LEU A 70 -2.38 4.25 7.41
N ASP A 71 -3.67 4.45 7.64
CA ASP A 71 -4.74 3.85 6.83
C ASP A 71 -5.96 4.79 6.81
N ALA A 72 -6.78 4.70 5.78
CA ALA A 72 -8.04 5.44 5.71
C ALA A 72 -9.14 4.80 6.57
N SER A 73 -8.98 3.54 6.98
CA SER A 73 -9.91 2.79 7.81
C SER A 73 -9.73 3.12 9.29
N GLU A 74 -10.81 3.59 9.92
CA GLU A 74 -10.86 3.79 11.38
C GLU A 74 -10.64 2.46 12.13
N ALA A 75 -11.26 1.37 11.67
CA ALA A 75 -11.13 0.06 12.28
C ALA A 75 -9.68 -0.45 12.24
N ALA A 76 -8.97 -0.24 11.12
CA ALA A 76 -7.56 -0.55 11.00
C ALA A 76 -6.73 0.21 12.03
N MET A 77 -6.90 1.52 12.10
CA MET A 77 -6.12 2.36 13.02
C MET A 77 -6.42 2.03 14.49
N ALA A 78 -7.65 1.70 14.84
CA ALA A 78 -7.97 1.22 16.19
C ALA A 78 -7.26 -0.10 16.53
N ALA A 79 -7.18 -1.04 15.58
CA ALA A 79 -6.48 -2.32 15.78
C ALA A 79 -4.97 -2.10 15.97
N VAL A 80 -4.34 -1.25 15.15
CA VAL A 80 -2.91 -0.92 15.27
C VAL A 80 -2.62 -0.21 16.59
N ALA A 81 -3.47 0.76 16.99
CA ALA A 81 -3.31 1.47 18.25
C ALA A 81 -3.38 0.55 19.48
N ALA A 82 -4.31 -0.41 19.46
CA ALA A 82 -4.41 -1.43 20.50
C ALA A 82 -3.14 -2.30 20.59
N ALA A 83 -2.57 -2.68 19.44
CA ALA A 83 -1.31 -3.42 19.38
C ALA A 83 -0.11 -2.56 19.84
N ALA A 84 -0.09 -1.28 19.49
CA ALA A 84 0.96 -0.34 19.86
C ALA A 84 1.02 -0.09 21.38
N PHE A 85 -0.13 -0.07 22.06
CA PHE A 85 -0.19 0.12 23.52
C PHE A 85 0.64 -0.92 24.28
N THR A 86 0.76 -2.13 23.75
CA THR A 86 1.55 -3.20 24.36
C THR A 86 3.03 -3.20 23.93
N ARG A 87 3.40 -2.44 22.90
CA ARG A 87 4.74 -2.51 22.25
C ARG A 87 5.60 -1.25 22.40
N GLY A 88 5.07 -0.20 23.02
CA GLY A 88 5.83 1.01 23.37
C GLY A 88 5.71 2.18 22.37
N PRO A 89 6.37 3.33 22.67
CA PRO A 89 6.06 4.64 22.09
C PRO A 89 6.59 4.89 20.68
N LYS A 90 7.17 3.91 20.00
CA LYS A 90 7.77 4.08 18.67
C LYS A 90 6.82 3.78 17.50
N LEU A 91 5.58 3.47 17.78
CA LEU A 91 4.55 3.21 16.78
C LEU A 91 3.39 4.19 16.97
N GLU A 92 3.24 5.07 16.00
CA GLU A 92 2.15 6.04 15.92
C GLU A 92 1.12 5.61 14.88
N THR A 93 -0.13 6.03 15.06
CA THR A 93 -1.22 5.75 14.10
C THR A 93 -1.83 7.06 13.60
N VAL A 94 -2.08 7.12 12.29
CA VAL A 94 -2.70 8.27 11.62
C VAL A 94 -3.80 7.79 10.69
N GLN A 95 -5.01 8.31 10.85
CA GLN A 95 -6.10 8.04 9.92
C GLN A 95 -6.11 9.13 8.83
N ALA A 96 -5.79 8.74 7.60
CA ALA A 96 -5.83 9.64 6.44
C ALA A 96 -5.92 8.84 5.13
N PRO A 97 -6.40 9.47 4.03
CA PRO A 97 -6.33 8.88 2.71
C PRO A 97 -4.88 8.87 2.19
N MET A 98 -4.54 7.88 1.36
CA MET A 98 -3.21 7.78 0.74
C MET A 98 -2.92 8.92 -0.26
N THR A 99 -3.94 9.63 -0.70
CA THR A 99 -3.87 10.73 -1.66
C THR A 99 -3.64 12.11 -1.05
N ASP A 100 -3.61 12.21 0.29
CA ASP A 100 -3.41 13.46 1.03
C ASP A 100 -2.78 13.15 2.39
N LEU A 101 -1.44 13.05 2.40
CA LEU A 101 -0.68 12.64 3.58
C LEU A 101 -0.43 13.82 4.52
N PRO A 102 -0.88 13.76 5.80
CA PRO A 102 -0.79 14.89 6.74
C PRO A 102 0.61 15.03 7.36
N PHE A 103 1.65 14.94 6.52
CA PHE A 103 3.04 15.05 6.96
C PHE A 103 3.78 16.12 6.17
N GLU A 104 4.82 16.67 6.76
CA GLU A 104 5.71 17.61 6.09
C GLU A 104 6.56 16.90 5.00
N THR A 105 7.07 17.69 4.07
CA THR A 105 8.01 17.20 3.06
C THR A 105 9.25 16.61 3.71
N ALA A 106 9.76 15.51 3.18
CA ALA A 106 10.96 14.83 3.65
C ALA A 106 10.91 14.33 5.11
N SER A 107 9.71 13.95 5.59
CA SER A 107 9.49 13.44 6.94
C SER A 107 9.98 12.02 7.17
N PHE A 108 10.11 11.20 6.11
CA PHE A 108 10.41 9.77 6.23
C PHE A 108 11.67 9.37 5.50
N ASP A 109 12.34 8.36 6.02
CA ASP A 109 13.51 7.70 5.43
C ASP A 109 13.12 6.51 4.55
N HIS A 110 11.98 5.88 4.88
CA HIS A 110 11.38 4.77 4.12
C HIS A 110 9.85 4.86 4.12
N VAL A 111 9.24 4.51 2.97
CA VAL A 111 7.80 4.29 2.85
C VAL A 111 7.55 2.88 2.35
N LEU A 112 6.75 2.12 3.09
CA LEU A 112 6.17 0.87 2.64
C LEU A 112 4.72 1.12 2.19
N ALA A 113 4.32 0.58 1.02
CA ALA A 113 2.94 0.57 0.55
C ALA A 113 2.58 -0.82 0.01
N TRP A 114 2.20 -1.73 0.90
CA TRP A 114 1.98 -3.13 0.57
C TRP A 114 0.50 -3.44 0.38
N ASN A 115 0.12 -3.79 -0.85
CA ASN A 115 -1.26 -4.10 -1.25
C ASN A 115 -2.24 -2.92 -1.09
N VAL A 116 -1.84 -1.70 -1.38
CA VAL A 116 -2.67 -0.51 -1.16
C VAL A 116 -2.78 0.43 -2.37
N ILE A 117 -1.68 0.86 -2.98
CA ILE A 117 -1.66 2.01 -3.90
C ILE A 117 -2.39 1.80 -5.23
N TYR A 118 -2.75 0.58 -5.56
CA TYR A 118 -3.53 0.24 -6.76
C TYR A 118 -5.06 0.34 -6.55
N HIS A 119 -5.52 0.69 -5.36
CA HIS A 119 -6.93 0.91 -5.05
C HIS A 119 -7.36 2.30 -5.53
N GLY A 120 -7.82 2.38 -6.77
CA GLY A 120 -8.24 3.59 -7.44
C GLY A 120 -7.89 3.56 -8.93
N ASP A 121 -8.16 4.65 -9.61
CA ASP A 121 -7.75 4.84 -11.00
C ASP A 121 -6.31 5.40 -11.10
N GLU A 122 -5.84 5.57 -12.34
CA GLU A 122 -4.48 6.10 -12.59
C GLU A 122 -4.25 7.45 -11.91
N SER A 123 -5.28 8.30 -11.80
CA SER A 123 -5.15 9.62 -11.17
C SER A 123 -4.94 9.52 -9.66
N VAL A 124 -5.63 8.59 -9.01
CA VAL A 124 -5.44 8.25 -7.58
C VAL A 124 -4.04 7.70 -7.36
N VAL A 125 -3.58 6.75 -8.19
CA VAL A 125 -2.23 6.18 -8.10
C VAL A 125 -1.16 7.27 -8.26
N ARG A 126 -1.29 8.14 -9.28
CA ARG A 126 -0.34 9.26 -9.52
C ARG A 126 -0.29 10.21 -8.34
N ARG A 127 -1.44 10.57 -7.79
CA ARG A 127 -1.50 11.47 -6.62
C ARG A 127 -0.85 10.83 -5.41
N THR A 128 -1.14 9.56 -5.15
CA THR A 128 -0.51 8.80 -4.06
C THR A 128 1.02 8.74 -4.21
N LEU A 129 1.52 8.43 -5.41
CA LEU A 129 2.97 8.40 -5.67
C LEU A 129 3.61 9.80 -5.52
N SER A 130 2.91 10.87 -5.90
CA SER A 130 3.37 12.24 -5.66
C SER A 130 3.47 12.56 -4.17
N GLU A 131 2.50 12.15 -3.37
CA GLU A 131 2.53 12.32 -1.91
C GLU A 131 3.65 11.48 -1.27
N ILE A 132 3.84 10.22 -1.70
CA ILE A 132 4.95 9.38 -1.27
C ILE A 132 6.30 10.06 -1.58
N ALA A 133 6.47 10.56 -2.81
CA ALA A 133 7.68 11.29 -3.18
C ALA A 133 7.87 12.56 -2.33
N ARG A 134 6.81 13.28 -2.01
CA ARG A 134 6.86 14.49 -1.18
C ARG A 134 7.32 14.19 0.25
N VAL A 135 6.74 13.16 0.88
CA VAL A 135 7.03 12.85 2.29
C VAL A 135 8.33 12.08 2.49
N LEU A 136 8.84 11.36 1.49
CA LEU A 136 10.18 10.78 1.54
C LEU A 136 11.25 11.87 1.45
N ARG A 137 12.36 11.73 2.19
CA ARG A 137 13.54 12.54 1.94
C ARG A 137 14.22 12.14 0.62
N PRO A 138 14.98 13.04 -0.04
CA PRO A 138 15.87 12.64 -1.13
C PRO A 138 16.78 11.47 -0.71
N GLY A 139 16.92 10.45 -1.56
CA GLY A 139 17.60 9.20 -1.23
C GLY A 139 16.85 8.33 -0.20
N GLY A 140 15.60 8.63 0.11
CA GLY A 140 14.73 7.74 0.90
C GLY A 140 14.17 6.62 0.05
N SER A 141 14.03 5.42 0.65
CA SER A 141 13.58 4.23 -0.08
C SER A 141 12.05 4.07 -0.08
N PHE A 142 11.53 3.53 -1.18
CA PHE A 142 10.12 3.22 -1.38
C PHE A 142 9.96 1.77 -1.79
N MET A 143 9.18 1.02 -1.01
CA MET A 143 8.85 -0.37 -1.28
C MET A 143 7.35 -0.54 -1.44
N ALA A 144 6.90 -1.18 -2.51
CA ALA A 144 5.47 -1.33 -2.77
C ALA A 144 5.11 -2.57 -3.59
N THR A 145 3.81 -2.85 -3.62
CA THR A 145 3.22 -3.74 -4.62
C THR A 145 2.18 -3.03 -5.46
N MET A 146 2.06 -3.46 -6.73
CA MET A 146 1.03 -3.02 -7.67
C MET A 146 0.36 -4.24 -8.30
N LEU A 147 -0.94 -4.14 -8.65
CA LEU A 147 -1.58 -5.22 -9.41
C LEU A 147 -0.97 -5.34 -10.80
N SER A 148 -0.53 -6.55 -11.14
CA SER A 148 -0.06 -6.85 -12.49
C SER A 148 -1.23 -7.04 -13.46
N ALA A 149 -1.10 -6.55 -14.68
CA ALA A 149 -2.05 -6.81 -15.77
C ALA A 149 -2.23 -8.31 -16.04
N ARG A 150 -1.27 -9.17 -15.68
CA ARG A 150 -1.40 -10.64 -15.76
C ARG A 150 -2.47 -11.20 -14.84
N ARG A 151 -2.85 -10.46 -13.80
CA ARG A 151 -3.95 -10.85 -12.91
C ARG A 151 -5.33 -10.61 -13.53
N LEU A 152 -5.46 -9.65 -14.44
CA LEU A 152 -6.75 -9.23 -15.00
C LEU A 152 -7.56 -10.39 -15.62
N PRO A 153 -7.00 -11.27 -16.47
CA PRO A 153 -7.75 -12.42 -17.00
C PRO A 153 -8.24 -13.37 -15.91
N VAL A 154 -7.52 -13.48 -14.80
CA VAL A 154 -7.92 -14.34 -13.66
C VAL A 154 -9.14 -13.75 -12.95
N GLU A 155 -9.21 -12.44 -12.80
CA GLU A 155 -10.38 -11.76 -12.20
C GLU A 155 -11.56 -11.78 -13.16
N GLN A 156 -11.35 -11.57 -14.47
CA GLN A 156 -12.39 -11.66 -15.51
C GLN A 156 -13.02 -13.06 -15.62
N ALA A 157 -12.25 -14.11 -15.30
CA ALA A 157 -12.79 -15.48 -15.26
C ALA A 157 -13.69 -15.74 -14.04
N LYS A 158 -13.64 -14.91 -13.00
CA LYS A 158 -14.43 -15.06 -11.77
C LYS A 158 -15.73 -14.26 -11.81
N ALA A 159 -15.70 -13.08 -12.40
CA ALA A 159 -16.82 -12.14 -12.40
C ALA A 159 -16.81 -11.26 -13.66
N SER A 160 -17.99 -10.81 -14.07
CA SER A 160 -18.11 -9.76 -15.07
C SER A 160 -17.43 -8.49 -14.58
N GLY A 161 -16.66 -7.86 -15.45
CA GLY A 161 -15.98 -6.61 -15.11
C GLY A 161 -15.98 -5.64 -16.27
N ARG A 162 -15.82 -4.36 -15.98
CA ARG A 162 -15.69 -3.32 -17.01
C ARG A 162 -14.50 -2.42 -16.70
N GLU A 163 -13.83 -2.01 -17.75
CA GLU A 163 -12.83 -0.94 -17.67
C GLU A 163 -13.54 0.40 -17.51
N ILE A 164 -13.19 1.16 -16.49
CA ILE A 164 -13.79 2.48 -16.21
C ILE A 164 -12.87 3.63 -16.63
N SER A 165 -11.58 3.38 -16.67
CA SER A 165 -10.53 4.24 -17.22
C SER A 165 -9.33 3.37 -17.60
N ARG A 166 -8.31 3.94 -18.23
CA ARG A 166 -7.12 3.18 -18.64
C ARG A 166 -6.58 2.32 -17.50
N SER A 167 -6.41 1.02 -17.75
CA SER A 167 -5.89 0.03 -16.81
C SER A 167 -6.69 -0.09 -15.49
N THR A 168 -7.86 0.53 -15.38
CA THR A 168 -8.68 0.55 -14.16
C THR A 168 -10.00 -0.17 -14.37
N TRP A 169 -10.22 -1.16 -13.54
CA TRP A 169 -11.36 -2.07 -13.65
C TRP A 169 -12.18 -2.09 -12.37
N VAL A 170 -13.48 -2.32 -12.54
CA VAL A 170 -14.43 -2.68 -11.48
C VAL A 170 -15.13 -3.98 -11.89
N PHE A 171 -15.43 -4.82 -10.90
CA PHE A 171 -16.08 -6.11 -11.12
C PHE A 171 -17.41 -6.17 -10.40
N GLU A 172 -18.32 -7.00 -10.91
CA GLU A 172 -19.60 -7.28 -10.28
C GLU A 172 -19.42 -8.31 -9.15
N GLY A 173 -20.36 -8.36 -8.21
CA GLY A 173 -20.40 -9.34 -7.13
C GLY A 173 -19.97 -8.76 -5.78
N GLU A 174 -19.18 -9.52 -5.04
CA GLU A 174 -18.72 -9.19 -3.69
C GLU A 174 -17.19 -9.06 -3.65
N GLY A 175 -16.67 -8.42 -2.61
CA GLY A 175 -15.24 -8.26 -2.38
C GLY A 175 -14.71 -6.87 -2.76
N ASP A 176 -13.41 -6.69 -2.59
CA ASP A 176 -12.75 -5.41 -2.80
C ASP A 176 -12.82 -4.89 -4.24
N LYS A 177 -12.93 -5.81 -5.23
CA LYS A 177 -12.87 -5.46 -6.65
C LYS A 177 -14.14 -4.88 -7.24
N VAL A 178 -15.19 -4.73 -6.44
CA VAL A 178 -16.34 -3.88 -6.78
C VAL A 178 -15.96 -2.39 -6.75
N HIS A 179 -14.82 -2.08 -6.11
CA HIS A 179 -14.17 -0.77 -6.14
C HIS A 179 -13.11 -0.72 -7.25
N PRO A 180 -12.74 0.49 -7.74
CA PRO A 180 -11.72 0.64 -8.77
C PRO A 180 -10.37 0.06 -8.38
N HIS A 181 -9.77 -0.70 -9.31
CA HIS A 181 -8.43 -1.27 -9.17
C HIS A 181 -7.61 -1.04 -10.43
N CYS A 182 -6.40 -0.53 -10.27
CA CYS A 182 -5.46 -0.28 -11.36
C CYS A 182 -4.57 -1.50 -11.61
N PHE A 183 -4.65 -2.08 -12.82
CA PHE A 183 -3.87 -3.23 -13.26
C PHE A 183 -2.80 -2.78 -14.25
N CYS A 184 -1.55 -2.78 -13.85
CA CYS A 184 -0.45 -2.22 -14.63
C CYS A 184 0.32 -3.28 -15.42
N THR A 185 0.70 -2.94 -16.65
CA THR A 185 1.86 -3.55 -17.31
C THR A 185 3.15 -2.95 -16.76
N ALA A 186 4.32 -3.54 -17.06
CA ALA A 186 5.61 -2.96 -16.66
C ALA A 186 5.81 -1.53 -17.22
N PRO A 187 5.54 -1.24 -18.52
CA PRO A 187 5.62 0.12 -19.04
C PRO A 187 4.67 1.10 -18.34
N ASP A 188 3.43 0.69 -18.03
CA ASP A 188 2.48 1.54 -17.30
C ASP A 188 3.05 1.90 -15.92
N LEU A 189 3.51 0.91 -15.17
CA LEU A 189 4.07 1.10 -13.84
C LEU A 189 5.31 2.01 -13.88
N LEU A 190 6.25 1.77 -14.78
CA LEU A 190 7.45 2.61 -14.91
C LEU A 190 7.10 4.05 -15.27
N SER A 191 6.03 4.28 -16.07
CA SER A 191 5.56 5.64 -16.39
C SER A 191 4.96 6.38 -15.18
N LEU A 192 4.52 5.66 -14.16
CA LEU A 192 4.01 6.20 -12.90
C LEU A 192 5.14 6.55 -11.91
N MET A 193 6.31 5.93 -12.05
CA MET A 193 7.44 6.07 -11.11
C MET A 193 8.31 7.31 -11.35
N TRP A 194 7.71 8.37 -11.92
CA TRP A 194 8.43 9.63 -12.10
C TRP A 194 8.89 10.20 -10.75
N GLY A 195 10.17 10.60 -10.67
CA GLY A 195 10.78 11.08 -9.42
C GLY A 195 11.39 9.95 -8.55
N PHE A 196 11.37 8.72 -9.05
CA PHE A 196 12.00 7.57 -8.40
C PHE A 196 13.00 6.87 -9.32
N GLU A 197 14.10 6.41 -8.77
CA GLU A 197 14.97 5.41 -9.39
C GLU A 197 14.53 4.02 -8.94
N VAL A 198 14.16 3.16 -9.90
CA VAL A 198 13.66 1.81 -9.60
C VAL A 198 14.82 0.82 -9.60
N PHE A 199 15.17 0.24 -8.46
CA PHE A 199 16.23 -0.75 -8.32
C PHE A 199 15.77 -2.18 -8.53
N THR A 200 14.51 -2.46 -8.14
CA THR A 200 13.94 -3.80 -8.24
C THR A 200 12.51 -3.71 -8.75
N LEU A 201 12.22 -4.49 -9.78
CA LEU A 201 10.88 -4.67 -10.30
C LEU A 201 10.72 -6.11 -10.78
N PHE A 202 9.86 -6.87 -10.13
CA PHE A 202 9.55 -8.24 -10.56
C PHE A 202 8.06 -8.54 -10.37
N ASP A 203 7.52 -9.36 -11.29
CA ASP A 203 6.13 -9.79 -11.31
C ASP A 203 6.03 -11.23 -10.81
N ARG A 204 5.37 -11.44 -9.69
CA ARG A 204 5.15 -12.78 -9.12
C ARG A 204 3.78 -12.89 -8.47
N PRO A 205 3.21 -14.10 -8.38
CA PRO A 205 2.01 -14.32 -7.59
C PRO A 205 2.35 -14.16 -6.10
N HIS A 206 1.39 -13.62 -5.34
CA HIS A 206 1.37 -13.74 -3.89
C HIS A 206 1.00 -15.19 -3.49
N GLU A 207 0.47 -15.37 -2.28
CA GLU A 207 0.17 -16.68 -1.68
C GLU A 207 -0.73 -17.59 -2.54
N LYS A 208 -1.59 -17.00 -3.41
CA LYS A 208 -2.55 -17.75 -4.25
C LYS A 208 -2.14 -17.77 -5.71
N PRO A 209 -2.23 -18.91 -6.42
CA PRO A 209 -2.03 -18.96 -7.85
C PRO A 209 -2.90 -17.92 -8.58
N GLY A 210 -2.30 -17.21 -9.53
CA GLY A 210 -2.99 -16.15 -10.29
C GLY A 210 -3.08 -14.79 -9.60
N SER A 211 -2.62 -14.67 -8.36
CA SER A 211 -2.57 -13.43 -7.60
C SER A 211 -1.34 -12.59 -7.98
N TRP A 212 -1.19 -12.26 -9.26
CA TRP A 212 -0.02 -11.57 -9.80
C TRP A 212 0.09 -10.12 -9.32
N HIS A 213 1.28 -9.78 -8.79
CA HIS A 213 1.62 -8.43 -8.37
C HIS A 213 3.04 -8.07 -8.80
N TRP A 214 3.20 -6.85 -9.22
CA TRP A 214 4.49 -6.20 -9.26
C TRP A 214 4.98 -5.95 -7.84
N HIS A 215 6.25 -6.26 -7.60
CA HIS A 215 6.97 -5.96 -6.38
C HIS A 215 8.08 -5.00 -6.77
N LEU A 216 8.14 -3.86 -6.13
CA LEU A 216 9.12 -2.82 -6.45
C LEU A 216 9.87 -2.34 -5.21
N LEU A 217 11.13 -2.00 -5.43
CA LEU A 217 11.96 -1.22 -4.54
C LEU A 217 12.57 -0.08 -5.35
N ALA A 218 12.41 1.13 -4.86
CA ALA A 218 12.85 2.34 -5.51
C ALA A 218 13.43 3.33 -4.48
N GLU A 219 14.10 4.36 -4.97
CA GLU A 219 14.63 5.46 -4.18
C GLU A 219 14.11 6.78 -4.74
N ARG A 220 13.75 7.73 -3.87
CA ARG A 220 13.39 9.07 -4.29
C ARG A 220 14.61 9.79 -4.85
N LEU A 221 14.51 10.27 -6.08
CA LEU A 221 15.52 11.15 -6.69
C LEU A 221 15.64 12.50 -5.94
N ALA A 222 16.78 13.16 -6.13
CA ALA A 222 17.09 14.43 -5.50
C ALA A 222 16.21 15.59 -6.02
#